data_d94034b7d2c819a3496daaced87a617a
#
_entry.id   d94034b7d2c819a3496daaced87a617a
#
_cell.length_a   1.000
_cell.length_b   1.000
_cell.length_c   1.000
_cell.angle_alpha   90.00
_cell.angle_beta   90.00
_cell.angle_gamma   90.00
#
_symmetry.space_group_name_H-M   'P 1'
#
loop_
_entity.id
_entity.type
_entity.pdbx_description
1 polymer ?
#
loop_
_entity_poly.entity_id
_entity_poly.type
_entity_poly.pdbx_seq_one_letter_code
_entity_poly.pdbx_strand_id
1 'polypeptide(L)'
;MNAGNAPTMKDVAREAGVSLGTVSKVINGISVGEQYRKKVEAAAKKLGYQVNNYARGLKTNKTNCVALVMPSLRHPFFAMLTDELTSCLMRIGYRSLLMTTNYDSVAEKNCFQLAQQNKIDGIIALSYSPNLEVDDSVPVVTIDRHFSANIPCVSSDNYRGGELAAEKLIALGCRSLLFFRIGPNIYGEVEKRGPGFENACRMAKVPYQSLFLSDADTEAPFFRFLEEHIQDGNLEFDGIFCNSDGLAVRVCEFLRSRKIRIPEDVQIIGYDGIVDFATGRYICSTIVQPVAEMAQTAVKALLSGDSTLSPANISLPVYFAPGGTTRE
;
A
#
# COMPACT_ATOMS: atom_id res chain seq x y z
N MET A 1 17.97 39.69 -14.95
CA MET A 1 16.67 39.71 -14.25
C MET A 1 16.93 39.23 -12.84
N ASN A 2 16.86 40.10 -11.83
CA ASN A 2 17.06 39.73 -10.43
C ASN A 2 15.97 38.75 -10.03
N ALA A 3 16.35 37.58 -9.51
CA ALA A 3 15.44 36.66 -8.88
C ALA A 3 14.84 37.37 -7.64
N GLY A 4 13.67 37.95 -7.81
CA GLY A 4 12.96 38.64 -6.74
C GLY A 4 12.63 37.63 -5.65
N ASN A 5 13.09 37.88 -4.44
CA ASN A 5 12.71 37.11 -3.25
C ASN A 5 11.18 37.06 -3.16
N ALA A 6 10.61 35.86 -3.02
CA ALA A 6 9.17 35.69 -2.82
C ALA A 6 8.70 36.56 -1.63
N PRO A 7 7.55 37.22 -1.73
CA PRO A 7 7.06 38.13 -0.67
C PRO A 7 6.91 37.38 0.65
N THR A 8 7.27 38.01 1.73
CA THR A 8 7.24 37.46 3.10
C THR A 8 6.06 38.02 3.91
N MET A 9 5.72 37.42 5.05
CA MET A 9 4.75 37.99 5.99
C MET A 9 5.12 39.39 6.47
N LYS A 10 6.41 39.74 6.49
CA LYS A 10 6.87 41.11 6.83
C LYS A 10 6.49 42.08 5.72
N ASP A 11 6.55 41.69 4.49
CA ASP A 11 6.15 42.54 3.36
C ASP A 11 4.65 42.75 3.33
N VAL A 12 3.85 41.72 3.63
CA VAL A 12 2.39 41.84 3.79
C VAL A 12 2.04 42.79 4.96
N ALA A 13 2.76 42.68 6.08
CA ALA A 13 2.54 43.56 7.23
C ALA A 13 2.81 45.05 6.89
N ARG A 14 3.91 45.28 6.14
CA ARG A 14 4.27 46.64 5.67
C ARG A 14 3.23 47.19 4.70
N GLU A 15 2.81 46.42 3.72
CA GLU A 15 1.80 46.79 2.72
C GLU A 15 0.42 47.03 3.36
N ALA A 16 0.01 46.19 4.31
CA ALA A 16 -1.28 46.33 5.02
C ALA A 16 -1.30 47.40 6.11
N GLY A 17 -0.14 47.95 6.49
CA GLY A 17 -0.03 48.90 7.60
C GLY A 17 -0.43 48.32 8.95
N VAL A 18 -0.09 47.05 9.21
CA VAL A 18 -0.41 46.34 10.46
C VAL A 18 0.83 45.62 11.03
N SER A 19 0.72 45.19 12.28
CA SER A 19 1.80 44.42 12.88
C SER A 19 1.95 43.04 12.25
N LEU A 20 3.17 42.45 12.27
CA LEU A 20 3.43 41.09 11.85
C LEU A 20 2.56 40.08 12.61
N GLY A 21 2.28 40.33 13.89
CA GLY A 21 1.38 39.52 14.71
C GLY A 21 -0.06 39.52 14.19
N THR A 22 -0.55 40.69 13.69
CA THR A 22 -1.87 40.78 13.06
C THR A 22 -1.95 39.98 11.77
N VAL A 23 -0.94 40.10 10.91
CA VAL A 23 -0.83 39.28 9.69
C VAL A 23 -0.83 37.78 10.04
N SER A 24 -0.02 37.37 11.02
CA SER A 24 0.04 35.98 11.47
C SER A 24 -1.31 35.47 11.97
N LYS A 25 -2.06 36.27 12.74
CA LYS A 25 -3.40 35.90 13.21
C LYS A 25 -4.38 35.72 12.05
N VAL A 26 -4.42 36.66 11.10
CA VAL A 26 -5.30 36.55 9.91
C VAL A 26 -4.99 35.32 9.10
N ILE A 27 -3.71 35.07 8.80
CA ILE A 27 -3.26 33.90 8.01
C ILE A 27 -3.59 32.59 8.71
N ASN A 28 -3.56 32.54 10.04
CA ASN A 28 -3.89 31.36 10.82
C ASN A 28 -5.38 31.24 11.16
N GLY A 29 -6.26 32.07 10.59
CA GLY A 29 -7.70 32.01 10.83
C GLY A 29 -8.12 32.44 12.25
N ILE A 30 -7.20 33.04 13.03
CA ILE A 30 -7.50 33.55 14.37
C ILE A 30 -8.31 34.81 14.21
N SER A 31 -9.38 34.94 14.99
CA SER A 31 -10.27 36.09 14.94
C SER A 31 -9.52 37.42 15.19
N VAL A 32 -9.67 38.35 14.28
CA VAL A 32 -9.21 39.75 14.38
C VAL A 32 -10.34 40.65 13.89
N GLY A 33 -10.28 41.93 14.23
CA GLY A 33 -11.27 42.89 13.72
C GLY A 33 -11.34 42.86 12.19
N GLU A 34 -12.56 42.86 11.64
CA GLU A 34 -12.80 42.62 10.20
C GLU A 34 -12.05 43.63 9.30
N GLN A 35 -11.87 44.85 9.77
CA GLN A 35 -11.08 45.87 9.09
C GLN A 35 -9.61 45.46 8.88
N TYR A 36 -8.99 44.83 9.87
CA TYR A 36 -7.62 44.37 9.78
C TYR A 36 -7.52 43.16 8.88
N ARG A 37 -8.50 42.23 8.93
CA ARG A 37 -8.57 41.07 8.06
C ARG A 37 -8.60 41.50 6.59
N LYS A 38 -9.53 42.39 6.21
CA LYS A 38 -9.65 42.91 4.84
C LYS A 38 -8.36 43.58 4.35
N LYS A 39 -7.67 44.35 5.19
CA LYS A 39 -6.40 44.97 4.83
C LYS A 39 -5.31 43.96 4.56
N VAL A 40 -5.19 42.91 5.38
CA VAL A 40 -4.17 41.86 5.22
C VAL A 40 -4.46 41.03 3.99
N GLU A 41 -5.70 40.62 3.75
CA GLU A 41 -6.10 39.84 2.58
C GLU A 41 -5.84 40.62 1.27
N ALA A 42 -6.18 41.92 1.24
CA ALA A 42 -5.90 42.79 0.08
C ALA A 42 -4.41 42.93 -0.19
N ALA A 43 -3.60 43.14 0.85
CA ALA A 43 -2.15 43.26 0.74
C ALA A 43 -1.50 41.94 0.29
N ALA A 44 -1.93 40.81 0.85
CA ALA A 44 -1.46 39.47 0.44
C ALA A 44 -1.77 39.21 -1.03
N LYS A 45 -2.98 39.50 -1.49
CA LYS A 45 -3.39 39.39 -2.89
C LYS A 45 -2.56 40.28 -3.82
N LYS A 46 -2.37 41.56 -3.44
CA LYS A 46 -1.58 42.52 -4.21
C LYS A 46 -0.14 42.10 -4.40
N LEU A 47 0.48 41.53 -3.35
CA LEU A 47 1.87 41.07 -3.37
C LEU A 47 2.04 39.65 -3.97
N GLY A 48 0.95 38.96 -4.25
CA GLY A 48 1.04 37.53 -4.64
C GLY A 48 1.59 36.66 -3.51
N TYR A 49 1.40 37.07 -2.24
CA TYR A 49 1.90 36.31 -1.10
C TYR A 49 1.18 34.94 -0.98
N GLN A 50 1.95 33.90 -0.99
CA GLN A 50 1.46 32.56 -0.68
C GLN A 50 1.96 32.13 0.70
N VAL A 51 1.08 31.52 1.48
CA VAL A 51 1.44 31.01 2.80
C VAL A 51 2.49 29.92 2.66
N ASN A 52 3.67 30.16 3.18
CA ASN A 52 4.69 29.14 3.24
C ASN A 52 4.36 28.16 4.39
N ASN A 53 3.72 27.05 4.04
CA ASN A 53 3.32 26.04 4.99
C ASN A 53 4.52 25.38 5.71
N TYR A 54 5.71 25.35 5.09
CA TYR A 54 6.93 24.88 5.75
C TYR A 54 7.37 25.84 6.87
N ALA A 55 7.36 27.17 6.62
CA ALA A 55 7.67 28.15 7.63
C ALA A 55 6.63 28.18 8.77
N ARG A 56 5.38 27.84 8.47
CA ARG A 56 4.32 27.68 9.46
C ARG A 56 4.54 26.42 10.30
N GLY A 57 4.88 25.29 9.67
CA GLY A 57 5.16 24.03 10.33
C GLY A 57 6.32 24.13 11.32
N LEU A 58 7.36 24.92 11.01
CA LEU A 58 8.47 25.20 11.92
C LEU A 58 8.03 25.89 13.24
N LYS A 59 6.96 26.69 13.22
CA LYS A 59 6.42 27.35 14.42
C LYS A 59 5.44 26.48 15.21
N THR A 60 4.66 25.65 14.53
CA THR A 60 3.61 24.81 15.14
C THR A 60 4.08 23.39 15.44
N ASN A 61 5.27 23.02 15.01
CA ASN A 61 5.82 21.65 15.01
C ASN A 61 4.91 20.65 14.28
N LYS A 62 4.05 21.14 13.35
CA LYS A 62 3.16 20.32 12.50
C LYS A 62 3.22 20.83 11.07
N THR A 63 3.58 19.93 10.14
CA THR A 63 3.68 20.25 8.71
C THR A 63 2.39 19.90 7.95
N ASN A 64 1.47 19.15 8.56
CA ASN A 64 0.32 18.51 7.93
C ASN A 64 0.75 17.73 6.67
N CYS A 65 1.85 16.99 6.80
CA CYS A 65 2.41 16.17 5.73
C CYS A 65 2.80 14.81 6.28
N VAL A 66 2.40 13.76 5.57
CA VAL A 66 2.77 12.36 5.85
C VAL A 66 3.56 11.83 4.67
N ALA A 67 4.66 11.14 4.94
CA ALA A 67 5.41 10.42 3.93
C ALA A 67 4.77 9.06 3.65
N LEU A 68 4.61 8.73 2.37
CA LEU A 68 4.23 7.42 1.88
C LEU A 68 5.45 6.80 1.23
N VAL A 69 6.06 5.78 1.86
CA VAL A 69 7.24 5.09 1.35
C VAL A 69 6.81 3.74 0.78
N MET A 70 6.86 3.61 -0.55
CA MET A 70 6.36 2.45 -1.29
C MET A 70 7.47 1.81 -2.11
N PRO A 71 7.46 0.48 -2.29
CA PRO A 71 8.48 -0.19 -3.11
C PRO A 71 8.41 0.24 -4.57
N SER A 72 7.20 0.29 -5.12
CA SER A 72 6.95 0.63 -6.52
C SER A 72 5.47 0.96 -6.73
N LEU A 73 5.15 1.78 -7.73
CA LEU A 73 3.77 1.99 -8.18
C LEU A 73 3.39 1.14 -9.40
N ARG A 74 4.30 0.31 -9.88
CA ARG A 74 4.02 -0.61 -10.99
C ARG A 74 3.17 -1.80 -10.57
N HIS A 75 3.24 -2.16 -9.28
CA HIS A 75 2.38 -3.20 -8.72
C HIS A 75 1.00 -2.61 -8.43
N PRO A 76 -0.09 -3.12 -9.01
CA PRO A 76 -1.42 -2.52 -8.88
C PRO A 76 -1.89 -2.36 -7.43
N PHE A 77 -1.64 -3.34 -6.57
CA PHE A 77 -1.97 -3.24 -5.14
C PHE A 77 -1.31 -2.03 -4.46
N PHE A 78 -0.02 -1.77 -4.74
CA PHE A 78 0.67 -0.62 -4.14
C PHE A 78 0.11 0.71 -4.66
N ALA A 79 -0.28 0.75 -5.95
CA ALA A 79 -0.93 1.93 -6.53
C ALA A 79 -2.29 2.18 -5.88
N MET A 80 -3.14 1.16 -5.74
CA MET A 80 -4.44 1.25 -5.08
C MET A 80 -4.31 1.70 -3.63
N LEU A 81 -3.40 1.11 -2.87
CA LEU A 81 -3.13 1.48 -1.48
C LEU A 81 -2.65 2.93 -1.37
N THR A 82 -1.76 3.37 -2.26
CA THR A 82 -1.26 4.75 -2.29
C THR A 82 -2.38 5.75 -2.57
N ASP A 83 -3.28 5.43 -3.50
CA ASP A 83 -4.43 6.27 -3.83
C ASP A 83 -5.38 6.41 -2.63
N GLU A 84 -5.73 5.31 -1.97
CA GLU A 84 -6.59 5.31 -0.79
C GLU A 84 -5.93 6.05 0.40
N LEU A 85 -4.64 5.83 0.66
CA LEU A 85 -3.90 6.57 1.69
C LEU A 85 -3.89 8.07 1.43
N THR A 86 -3.62 8.46 0.18
CA THR A 86 -3.62 9.88 -0.24
C THR A 86 -5.00 10.50 -0.06
N SER A 87 -6.05 9.78 -0.46
CA SER A 87 -7.45 10.20 -0.30
C SER A 87 -7.84 10.35 1.17
N CYS A 88 -7.45 9.40 2.02
CA CYS A 88 -7.69 9.48 3.47
C CYS A 88 -7.00 10.69 4.10
N LEU A 89 -5.72 10.92 3.79
CA LEU A 89 -4.96 12.06 4.29
C LEU A 89 -5.54 13.40 3.83
N MET A 90 -5.92 13.50 2.56
CA MET A 90 -6.49 14.72 2.00
C MET A 90 -7.82 15.09 2.66
N ARG A 91 -8.69 14.12 2.97
CA ARG A 91 -9.98 14.36 3.67
C ARG A 91 -9.82 15.01 5.04
N ILE A 92 -8.69 14.80 5.70
CA ILE A 92 -8.40 15.35 7.03
C ILE A 92 -7.41 16.54 6.98
N GLY A 93 -7.14 17.07 5.77
CA GLY A 93 -6.30 18.25 5.56
C GLY A 93 -4.80 18.00 5.60
N TYR A 94 -4.37 16.74 5.49
CA TYR A 94 -2.96 16.36 5.33
C TYR A 94 -2.57 16.26 3.85
N ARG A 95 -1.31 16.51 3.56
CA ARG A 95 -0.67 16.25 2.27
C ARG A 95 0.13 14.95 2.37
N SER A 96 0.22 14.23 1.28
CA SER A 96 1.12 13.09 1.15
C SER A 96 2.40 13.48 0.41
N LEU A 97 3.55 12.99 0.88
CA LEU A 97 4.82 12.98 0.15
C LEU A 97 5.13 11.54 -0.25
N LEU A 98 4.87 11.23 -1.52
CA LEU A 98 5.13 9.90 -2.05
C LEU A 98 6.60 9.74 -2.42
N MET A 99 7.22 8.68 -1.94
CA MET A 99 8.58 8.28 -2.25
C MET A 99 8.60 6.79 -2.63
N THR A 100 9.27 6.45 -3.73
CA THR A 100 9.42 5.07 -4.18
C THR A 100 10.86 4.62 -4.07
N THR A 101 11.07 3.37 -3.65
CA THR A 101 12.40 2.83 -3.33
C THR A 101 12.92 1.87 -4.39
N ASN A 102 12.08 1.39 -5.30
CA ASN A 102 12.40 0.33 -6.27
C ASN A 102 13.02 -0.92 -5.61
N TYR A 103 12.54 -1.27 -4.41
CA TYR A 103 13.04 -2.40 -3.60
C TYR A 103 14.50 -2.24 -3.13
N ASP A 104 15.07 -1.04 -3.25
CA ASP A 104 16.44 -0.73 -2.83
C ASP A 104 16.47 -0.26 -1.37
N SER A 105 17.20 -0.99 -0.52
CA SER A 105 17.30 -0.71 0.92
C SER A 105 18.01 0.61 1.24
N VAL A 106 18.95 1.04 0.40
CA VAL A 106 19.65 2.32 0.56
C VAL A 106 18.70 3.47 0.23
N ALA A 107 17.95 3.34 -0.87
CA ALA A 107 16.93 4.32 -1.23
C ALA A 107 15.85 4.42 -0.14
N GLU A 108 15.44 3.29 0.44
CA GLU A 108 14.46 3.26 1.54
C GLU A 108 15.00 4.00 2.77
N LYS A 109 16.22 3.73 3.20
CA LYS A 109 16.87 4.45 4.32
C LYS A 109 16.92 5.96 4.05
N ASN A 110 17.27 6.35 2.83
CA ASN A 110 17.29 7.77 2.43
C ASN A 110 15.90 8.41 2.50
N CYS A 111 14.84 7.69 2.13
CA CYS A 111 13.46 8.19 2.25
C CYS A 111 13.09 8.50 3.71
N PHE A 112 13.43 7.60 4.65
CA PHE A 112 13.19 7.83 6.08
C PHE A 112 13.99 9.03 6.60
N GLN A 113 15.28 9.14 6.25
CA GLN A 113 16.10 10.28 6.62
C GLN A 113 15.55 11.62 6.09
N LEU A 114 15.11 11.65 4.82
CA LEU A 114 14.49 12.83 4.23
C LEU A 114 13.19 13.21 4.95
N ALA A 115 12.36 12.23 5.33
CA ALA A 115 11.15 12.46 6.08
C ALA A 115 11.45 13.12 7.43
N GLN A 116 12.44 12.64 8.16
CA GLN A 116 12.89 13.19 9.44
C GLN A 116 13.45 14.62 9.28
N GLN A 117 14.35 14.84 8.32
CA GLN A 117 14.94 16.15 8.04
C GLN A 117 13.89 17.21 7.67
N ASN A 118 12.84 16.82 6.94
CA ASN A 118 11.74 17.70 6.55
C ASN A 118 10.66 17.86 7.63
N LYS A 119 10.86 17.31 8.84
CA LYS A 119 9.91 17.36 9.96
C LYS A 119 8.50 16.96 9.55
N ILE A 120 8.40 15.85 8.81
CA ILE A 120 7.14 15.28 8.40
C ILE A 120 6.42 14.70 9.63
N ASP A 121 5.10 14.83 9.69
CA ASP A 121 4.31 14.48 10.87
C ASP A 121 4.18 12.97 11.08
N GLY A 122 4.52 12.16 10.08
CA GLY A 122 4.54 10.71 10.18
C GLY A 122 4.89 10.02 8.87
N ILE A 123 5.16 8.72 8.95
CA ILE A 123 5.54 7.86 7.82
C ILE A 123 4.60 6.66 7.76
N ILE A 124 4.02 6.36 6.61
CA ILE A 124 3.39 5.07 6.30
C ILE A 124 4.26 4.37 5.28
N ALA A 125 4.78 3.19 5.61
CA ALA A 125 5.74 2.48 4.77
C ALA A 125 5.33 1.05 4.49
N LEU A 126 5.48 0.63 3.24
CA LEU A 126 5.56 -0.78 2.86
C LEU A 126 7.01 -1.07 2.52
N SER A 127 7.69 -1.80 3.40
CA SER A 127 9.14 -2.01 3.33
C SER A 127 9.51 -3.40 2.84
N TYR A 128 10.65 -3.43 2.16
CA TYR A 128 11.35 -4.67 1.78
C TYR A 128 12.76 -4.74 2.37
N SER A 129 13.11 -3.82 3.27
CA SER A 129 14.42 -3.81 3.93
C SER A 129 14.37 -4.60 5.24
N PRO A 130 15.10 -5.72 5.37
CA PRO A 130 15.03 -6.57 6.56
C PRO A 130 15.61 -5.95 7.84
N ASN A 131 16.45 -4.92 7.70
CA ASN A 131 17.22 -4.33 8.80
C ASN A 131 17.09 -2.79 8.82
N LEU A 132 15.91 -2.26 8.49
CA LEU A 132 15.71 -0.82 8.56
C LEU A 132 15.58 -0.37 10.02
N GLU A 133 16.56 0.37 10.49
CA GLU A 133 16.48 1.05 11.78
C GLU A 133 15.61 2.31 11.63
N VAL A 134 14.55 2.39 12.43
CA VAL A 134 13.64 3.52 12.46
C VAL A 134 13.86 4.27 13.77
N ASP A 135 14.16 5.56 13.67
CA ASP A 135 14.28 6.45 14.81
C ASP A 135 12.88 6.83 15.34
N ASP A 136 12.71 6.83 16.65
CA ASP A 136 11.45 7.17 17.35
C ASP A 136 11.05 8.66 17.22
N SER A 137 11.85 9.46 16.51
CA SER A 137 11.60 10.91 16.34
C SER A 137 10.38 11.24 15.48
N VAL A 138 9.94 10.31 14.61
CA VAL A 138 8.78 10.46 13.73
C VAL A 138 7.89 9.23 13.85
N PRO A 139 6.57 9.38 14.09
CA PRO A 139 5.64 8.27 14.10
C PRO A 139 5.67 7.48 12.79
N VAL A 140 5.69 6.15 12.90
CA VAL A 140 5.71 5.24 11.74
C VAL A 140 4.61 4.19 11.89
N VAL A 141 3.96 3.87 10.78
CA VAL A 141 3.07 2.72 10.61
C VAL A 141 3.55 1.94 9.40
N THR A 142 3.57 0.62 9.51
CA THR A 142 3.96 -0.25 8.40
C THR A 142 2.76 -0.99 7.82
N ILE A 143 2.91 -1.38 6.56
CA ILE A 143 1.95 -2.23 5.86
C ILE A 143 2.63 -3.57 5.56
N ASP A 144 1.97 -4.68 5.91
CA ASP A 144 2.36 -6.07 5.64
C ASP A 144 3.75 -6.51 6.16
N ARG A 145 4.54 -5.62 6.74
CA ARG A 145 5.91 -5.88 7.18
C ARG A 145 6.16 -5.33 8.57
N HIS A 146 6.81 -6.12 9.40
CA HIS A 146 7.17 -5.74 10.77
C HIS A 146 8.59 -5.19 10.81
N PHE A 147 8.79 -3.98 11.32
CA PHE A 147 10.12 -3.44 11.62
C PHE A 147 10.57 -3.74 13.03
N SER A 148 9.67 -3.51 13.99
CA SER A 148 9.93 -3.78 15.41
C SER A 148 8.61 -4.02 16.14
N ALA A 149 8.70 -4.53 17.35
CA ALA A 149 7.53 -4.77 18.21
C ALA A 149 6.79 -3.47 18.59
N ASN A 150 7.44 -2.30 18.46
CA ASN A 150 6.88 -1.01 18.86
C ASN A 150 6.24 -0.23 17.72
N ILE A 151 6.33 -0.71 16.48
CA ILE A 151 5.76 -0.04 15.29
C ILE A 151 4.49 -0.78 14.87
N PRO A 152 3.32 -0.10 14.82
CA PRO A 152 2.09 -0.70 14.34
C PRO A 152 2.24 -1.22 12.92
N CYS A 153 1.74 -2.42 12.66
CA CYS A 153 1.65 -3.01 11.33
C CYS A 153 0.19 -3.26 10.97
N VAL A 154 -0.24 -2.74 9.83
CA VAL A 154 -1.57 -2.99 9.27
C VAL A 154 -1.43 -3.95 8.10
N SER A 155 -2.17 -5.04 8.11
CA SER A 155 -2.16 -6.05 7.05
C SER A 155 -3.56 -6.57 6.75
N SER A 156 -3.74 -7.22 5.61
CA SER A 156 -4.85 -8.15 5.43
C SER A 156 -4.59 -9.45 6.20
N ASP A 157 -5.64 -10.21 6.51
CA ASP A 157 -5.50 -11.55 7.10
C ASP A 157 -4.99 -12.53 6.03
N ASN A 158 -3.68 -12.48 5.83
CA ASN A 158 -2.99 -13.25 4.80
C ASN A 158 -3.07 -14.77 5.05
N TYR A 159 -3.06 -15.19 6.33
CA TYR A 159 -3.22 -16.62 6.65
C TYR A 159 -4.61 -17.10 6.26
N ARG A 160 -5.66 -16.39 6.71
CA ARG A 160 -7.04 -16.72 6.35
C ARG A 160 -7.28 -16.61 4.84
N GLY A 161 -6.63 -15.67 4.18
CA GLY A 161 -6.69 -15.53 2.72
C GLY A 161 -6.15 -16.76 1.98
N GLY A 162 -5.03 -17.31 2.44
CA GLY A 162 -4.51 -18.58 1.92
C GLY A 162 -5.45 -19.75 2.16
N GLU A 163 -5.99 -19.88 3.38
CA GLU A 163 -6.99 -20.92 3.68
C GLU A 163 -8.22 -20.77 2.78
N LEU A 164 -8.75 -19.56 2.64
CA LEU A 164 -9.95 -19.29 1.84
C LEU A 164 -9.76 -19.64 0.36
N ALA A 165 -8.56 -19.39 -0.20
CA ALA A 165 -8.24 -19.77 -1.56
C ALA A 165 -8.27 -21.29 -1.76
N ALA A 166 -7.65 -22.05 -0.85
CA ALA A 166 -7.68 -23.52 -0.91
C ALA A 166 -9.08 -24.07 -0.68
N GLU A 167 -9.80 -23.60 0.35
CA GLU A 167 -11.18 -24.00 0.65
C GLU A 167 -12.11 -23.78 -0.56
N LYS A 168 -11.95 -22.63 -1.24
CA LYS A 168 -12.77 -22.32 -2.41
C LYS A 168 -12.46 -23.24 -3.58
N LEU A 169 -11.18 -23.49 -3.91
CA LEU A 169 -10.80 -24.43 -4.97
C LEU A 169 -11.33 -25.85 -4.68
N ILE A 170 -11.18 -26.31 -3.44
CA ILE A 170 -11.67 -27.63 -3.01
C ILE A 170 -13.21 -27.71 -3.12
N ALA A 171 -13.92 -26.68 -2.67
CA ALA A 171 -15.37 -26.61 -2.76
C ALA A 171 -15.88 -26.59 -4.22
N LEU A 172 -15.09 -26.05 -5.14
CA LEU A 172 -15.34 -26.04 -6.58
C LEU A 172 -14.90 -27.34 -7.28
N GLY A 173 -14.50 -28.36 -6.51
CA GLY A 173 -14.23 -29.70 -6.98
C GLY A 173 -12.79 -29.98 -7.37
N CYS A 174 -11.85 -29.09 -7.15
CA CYS A 174 -10.41 -29.34 -7.39
C CYS A 174 -9.87 -30.44 -6.47
N ARG A 175 -8.99 -31.29 -6.98
CA ARG A 175 -8.47 -32.48 -6.33
C ARG A 175 -6.94 -32.51 -6.22
N SER A 176 -6.23 -31.68 -6.98
CA SER A 176 -4.77 -31.55 -6.98
C SER A 176 -4.42 -30.08 -7.07
N LEU A 177 -3.86 -29.52 -5.99
CA LEU A 177 -3.70 -28.07 -5.86
C LEU A 177 -2.23 -27.65 -5.96
N LEU A 178 -2.03 -26.45 -6.48
CA LEU A 178 -0.72 -25.84 -6.62
C LEU A 178 -0.75 -24.42 -6.04
N PHE A 179 0.28 -24.07 -5.26
CA PHE A 179 0.50 -22.70 -4.80
C PHE A 179 1.75 -22.10 -5.42
N PHE A 180 1.60 -20.97 -6.07
CA PHE A 180 2.70 -20.18 -6.61
C PHE A 180 2.91 -18.90 -5.83
N ARG A 181 4.14 -18.65 -5.38
CA ARG A 181 4.56 -17.43 -4.76
C ARG A 181 5.85 -16.90 -5.41
N ILE A 182 5.79 -15.64 -5.86
CA ILE A 182 6.97 -14.84 -6.21
C ILE A 182 7.08 -13.70 -5.20
N GLY A 183 8.28 -13.39 -4.74
CA GLY A 183 8.52 -12.31 -3.80
C GLY A 183 9.77 -12.53 -2.98
N PRO A 184 10.30 -11.49 -2.32
CA PRO A 184 11.51 -11.60 -1.54
C PRO A 184 11.35 -12.58 -0.38
N ASN A 185 12.43 -13.24 -0.02
CA ASN A 185 12.47 -14.12 1.14
C ASN A 185 12.65 -13.29 2.44
N ILE A 186 11.68 -12.45 2.74
CA ILE A 186 11.65 -11.58 3.91
C ILE A 186 10.45 -11.97 4.75
N TYR A 187 10.67 -12.27 6.02
CA TYR A 187 9.57 -12.62 6.92
C TYR A 187 8.60 -11.45 7.10
N GLY A 188 7.29 -11.71 6.92
CA GLY A 188 6.23 -10.71 7.05
C GLY A 188 4.83 -11.35 7.00
N GLU A 189 3.81 -10.52 6.88
CA GLU A 189 2.42 -11.01 6.86
C GLU A 189 2.09 -11.74 5.54
N VAL A 190 2.63 -11.28 4.42
CA VAL A 190 2.37 -11.84 3.08
C VAL A 190 2.78 -13.32 2.97
N GLU A 191 3.85 -13.71 3.65
CA GLU A 191 4.35 -15.09 3.68
C GLU A 191 3.35 -16.06 4.30
N LYS A 192 2.42 -15.59 5.11
CA LYS A 192 1.39 -16.42 5.76
C LYS A 192 0.34 -16.99 4.79
N ARG A 193 0.25 -16.47 3.55
CA ARG A 193 -0.65 -17.01 2.50
C ARG A 193 -0.35 -18.49 2.22
N GLY A 194 0.93 -18.85 2.09
CA GLY A 194 1.36 -20.24 1.86
C GLY A 194 0.94 -21.18 2.99
N PRO A 195 1.40 -20.97 4.25
CA PRO A 195 0.97 -21.76 5.40
C PRO A 195 -0.53 -21.90 5.57
N GLY A 196 -1.32 -20.84 5.29
CA GLY A 196 -2.79 -20.91 5.31
C GLY A 196 -3.33 -21.87 4.24
N PHE A 197 -2.89 -21.71 3.00
CA PHE A 197 -3.26 -22.59 1.91
C PHE A 197 -2.91 -24.06 2.19
N GLU A 198 -1.67 -24.34 2.62
CA GLU A 198 -1.20 -25.67 2.93
C GLU A 198 -1.96 -26.30 4.10
N ASN A 199 -2.32 -25.49 5.11
CA ASN A 199 -3.13 -25.98 6.23
C ASN A 199 -4.50 -26.44 5.77
N ALA A 200 -5.21 -25.66 4.96
CA ALA A 200 -6.51 -26.02 4.42
C ALA A 200 -6.45 -27.29 3.55
N CYS A 201 -5.42 -27.42 2.69
CA CYS A 201 -5.20 -28.64 1.89
C CYS A 201 -4.98 -29.87 2.78
N ARG A 202 -4.15 -29.77 3.82
CA ARG A 202 -3.89 -30.87 4.75
C ARG A 202 -5.15 -31.30 5.51
N MET A 203 -5.94 -30.33 6.00
CA MET A 203 -7.17 -30.61 6.73
C MET A 203 -8.21 -31.31 5.82
N ALA A 204 -8.28 -30.91 4.57
CA ALA A 204 -9.15 -31.53 3.57
C ALA A 204 -8.57 -32.82 2.95
N LYS A 205 -7.31 -33.17 3.25
CA LYS A 205 -6.58 -34.31 2.67
C LYS A 205 -6.50 -34.25 1.14
N VAL A 206 -6.37 -33.04 0.59
CA VAL A 206 -6.18 -32.79 -0.85
C VAL A 206 -4.69 -32.68 -1.13
N PRO A 207 -4.14 -33.41 -2.12
CA PRO A 207 -2.75 -33.25 -2.55
C PRO A 207 -2.45 -31.83 -3.00
N TYR A 208 -1.29 -31.33 -2.62
CA TYR A 208 -0.84 -30.01 -3.04
C TYR A 208 0.69 -29.95 -3.21
N GLN A 209 1.12 -29.00 -4.01
CA GLN A 209 2.51 -28.57 -4.09
C GLN A 209 2.61 -27.04 -3.90
N SER A 210 3.78 -26.59 -3.43
CA SER A 210 4.08 -25.15 -3.28
C SER A 210 5.42 -24.85 -3.93
N LEU A 211 5.44 -23.83 -4.79
CA LEU A 211 6.66 -23.37 -5.45
C LEU A 211 6.89 -21.90 -5.13
N PHE A 212 8.07 -21.60 -4.57
CA PHE A 212 8.49 -20.28 -4.17
C PHE A 212 9.68 -19.80 -4.99
N LEU A 213 9.58 -18.60 -5.56
CA LEU A 213 10.68 -17.94 -6.26
C LEU A 213 10.96 -16.58 -5.60
N SER A 214 12.24 -16.23 -5.52
CA SER A 214 12.65 -14.91 -5.05
C SER A 214 12.39 -13.84 -6.10
N ASP A 215 12.34 -12.55 -5.70
CA ASP A 215 12.18 -11.42 -6.64
C ASP A 215 13.31 -11.30 -7.65
N ALA A 216 14.49 -11.89 -7.36
CA ALA A 216 15.61 -11.94 -8.29
C ALA A 216 15.41 -12.97 -9.41
N ASP A 217 14.46 -13.90 -9.24
CA ASP A 217 14.15 -14.92 -10.23
C ASP A 217 13.21 -14.37 -11.29
N THR A 218 13.39 -14.83 -12.53
CA THR A 218 12.38 -14.63 -13.57
C THR A 218 11.24 -15.60 -13.36
N GLU A 219 10.08 -15.37 -13.97
CA GLU A 219 8.94 -16.29 -13.92
C GLU A 219 9.18 -17.58 -14.73
N ALA A 220 10.26 -17.65 -15.49
CA ALA A 220 10.60 -18.82 -16.30
C ALA A 220 10.62 -20.15 -15.53
N PRO A 221 11.08 -20.23 -14.27
CA PRO A 221 10.99 -21.47 -13.49
C PRO A 221 9.55 -21.94 -13.25
N PHE A 222 8.58 -21.02 -13.02
CA PHE A 222 7.16 -21.40 -12.89
C PHE A 222 6.62 -22.00 -14.18
N PHE A 223 6.89 -21.35 -15.30
CA PHE A 223 6.40 -21.85 -16.59
C PHE A 223 7.05 -23.15 -16.99
N ARG A 224 8.34 -23.34 -16.68
CA ARG A 224 9.02 -24.64 -16.87
C ARG A 224 8.40 -25.72 -15.99
N PHE A 225 8.16 -25.43 -14.72
CA PHE A 225 7.47 -26.34 -13.81
C PHE A 225 6.09 -26.75 -14.35
N LEU A 226 5.28 -25.79 -14.81
CA LEU A 226 3.99 -26.10 -15.43
C LEU A 226 4.14 -26.97 -16.68
N GLU A 227 5.11 -26.65 -17.55
CA GLU A 227 5.38 -27.43 -18.78
C GLU A 227 5.73 -28.91 -18.47
N GLU A 228 6.54 -29.14 -17.45
CA GLU A 228 6.95 -30.48 -17.00
C GLU A 228 5.78 -31.30 -16.43
N HIS A 229 4.70 -30.61 -15.96
CA HIS A 229 3.50 -31.25 -15.40
C HIS A 229 2.31 -31.26 -16.38
N ILE A 230 2.53 -30.93 -17.65
CA ILE A 230 1.54 -31.07 -18.72
C ILE A 230 1.82 -32.39 -19.45
N GLN A 231 0.87 -33.36 -19.39
CA GLN A 231 0.94 -34.64 -20.08
C GLN A 231 -0.31 -34.82 -20.94
N ASP A 232 -0.13 -35.18 -22.20
CA ASP A 232 -1.22 -35.37 -23.17
C ASP A 232 -2.20 -34.20 -23.25
N GLY A 233 -1.70 -32.97 -23.06
CA GLY A 233 -2.50 -31.75 -23.09
C GLY A 233 -3.28 -31.47 -21.80
N ASN A 234 -3.08 -32.24 -20.75
CA ASN A 234 -3.70 -32.03 -19.44
C ASN A 234 -2.66 -31.63 -18.39
N LEU A 235 -2.98 -30.70 -17.53
CA LEU A 235 -2.16 -30.36 -16.38
C LEU A 235 -2.46 -31.30 -15.22
N GLU A 236 -1.43 -31.71 -14.48
CA GLU A 236 -1.57 -32.57 -13.29
C GLU A 236 -2.37 -31.92 -12.16
N PHE A 237 -2.39 -30.56 -12.13
CA PHE A 237 -3.10 -29.75 -11.15
C PHE A 237 -4.39 -29.20 -11.77
N ASP A 238 -5.50 -29.28 -11.04
CA ASP A 238 -6.81 -28.77 -11.44
C ASP A 238 -7.20 -27.48 -10.69
N GLY A 239 -6.40 -27.07 -9.68
CA GLY A 239 -6.56 -25.81 -8.95
C GLY A 239 -5.22 -25.12 -8.65
N ILE A 240 -5.10 -23.84 -8.97
CA ILE A 240 -3.89 -23.06 -8.72
C ILE A 240 -4.24 -21.81 -7.90
N PHE A 241 -3.50 -21.61 -6.81
CA PHE A 241 -3.49 -20.35 -6.06
C PHE A 241 -2.20 -19.59 -6.36
N CYS A 242 -2.32 -18.36 -6.81
CA CYS A 242 -1.21 -17.44 -7.05
C CYS A 242 -1.19 -16.36 -5.97
N ASN A 243 -0.03 -16.03 -5.42
CA ASN A 243 0.08 -15.03 -4.35
C ASN A 243 -0.23 -13.59 -4.77
N SER A 244 -0.55 -13.34 -6.05
CA SER A 244 -1.05 -12.07 -6.55
C SER A 244 -1.88 -12.26 -7.82
N ASP A 245 -2.78 -11.32 -8.10
CA ASP A 245 -3.59 -11.31 -9.32
C ASP A 245 -2.72 -11.18 -10.57
N GLY A 246 -1.64 -10.39 -10.50
CA GLY A 246 -0.72 -10.24 -11.60
C GLY A 246 -0.05 -11.57 -12.01
N LEU A 247 0.34 -12.39 -11.04
CA LEU A 247 0.87 -13.72 -11.31
C LEU A 247 -0.21 -14.65 -11.86
N ALA A 248 -1.42 -14.60 -11.29
CA ALA A 248 -2.56 -15.40 -11.76
C ALA A 248 -2.87 -15.16 -13.24
N VAL A 249 -2.90 -13.90 -13.67
CA VAL A 249 -3.14 -13.53 -15.09
C VAL A 249 -2.06 -14.13 -16.00
N ARG A 250 -0.77 -14.02 -15.62
CA ARG A 250 0.33 -14.59 -16.42
C ARG A 250 0.28 -16.12 -16.50
N VAL A 251 -0.09 -16.78 -15.39
CA VAL A 251 -0.33 -18.25 -15.39
C VAL A 251 -1.50 -18.59 -16.32
N CYS A 252 -2.58 -17.83 -16.29
CA CYS A 252 -3.71 -18.01 -17.22
C CYS A 252 -3.28 -17.88 -18.68
N GLU A 253 -2.50 -16.85 -19.03
CA GLU A 253 -1.99 -16.64 -20.38
C GLU A 253 -1.10 -17.82 -20.85
N PHE A 254 -0.19 -18.28 -19.98
CA PHE A 254 0.66 -19.41 -20.27
C PHE A 254 -0.16 -20.68 -20.54
N LEU A 255 -1.08 -21.05 -19.64
CA LEU A 255 -1.87 -22.27 -19.78
C LEU A 255 -2.79 -22.24 -21.03
N ARG A 256 -3.41 -21.09 -21.31
CA ARG A 256 -4.19 -20.88 -22.55
C ARG A 256 -3.33 -21.07 -23.82
N SER A 257 -2.07 -20.65 -23.79
CA SER A 257 -1.13 -20.89 -24.90
C SER A 257 -0.85 -22.38 -25.13
N ARG A 258 -1.06 -23.23 -24.12
CA ARG A 258 -0.97 -24.69 -24.17
C ARG A 258 -2.33 -25.36 -24.42
N LYS A 259 -3.37 -24.57 -24.76
CA LYS A 259 -4.74 -25.03 -25.03
C LYS A 259 -5.45 -25.62 -23.80
N ILE A 260 -4.96 -25.34 -22.59
CA ILE A 260 -5.63 -25.70 -21.34
C ILE A 260 -6.71 -24.66 -21.08
N ARG A 261 -7.94 -25.11 -20.87
CA ARG A 261 -9.11 -24.27 -20.69
C ARG A 261 -9.23 -23.83 -19.22
N ILE A 262 -9.53 -22.55 -19.02
CA ILE A 262 -9.75 -21.95 -17.72
C ILE A 262 -11.13 -21.30 -17.75
N PRO A 263 -12.06 -21.70 -16.89
CA PRO A 263 -11.90 -22.53 -15.68
C PRO A 263 -12.20 -24.03 -15.89
N GLU A 264 -12.43 -24.53 -17.09
CA GLU A 264 -12.96 -25.89 -17.32
C GLU A 264 -11.96 -26.99 -16.94
N ASP A 265 -10.70 -26.87 -17.32
CA ASP A 265 -9.66 -27.85 -17.03
C ASP A 265 -8.89 -27.51 -15.75
N VAL A 266 -8.60 -26.21 -15.53
CA VAL A 266 -7.87 -25.69 -14.36
C VAL A 266 -8.55 -24.45 -13.84
N GLN A 267 -8.75 -24.38 -12.53
CA GLN A 267 -9.28 -23.20 -11.85
C GLN A 267 -8.14 -22.42 -11.17
N ILE A 268 -8.19 -21.07 -11.28
CA ILE A 268 -7.10 -20.23 -10.78
C ILE A 268 -7.68 -19.12 -9.88
N ILE A 269 -7.05 -18.97 -8.71
CA ILE A 269 -7.35 -17.88 -7.78
C ILE A 269 -6.07 -17.03 -7.60
N GLY A 270 -6.21 -15.71 -7.72
CA GLY A 270 -5.19 -14.73 -7.39
C GLY A 270 -5.36 -14.16 -5.98
N TYR A 271 -4.67 -13.08 -5.73
CA TYR A 271 -4.73 -12.31 -4.50
C TYR A 271 -4.54 -10.83 -4.83
N ASP A 272 -5.21 -9.94 -4.17
CA ASP A 272 -5.18 -8.48 -4.12
C ASP A 272 -6.55 -7.84 -4.41
N GLY A 273 -7.36 -8.43 -5.28
CA GLY A 273 -8.65 -7.87 -5.69
C GLY A 273 -8.52 -6.79 -6.76
N ILE A 274 -7.63 -6.99 -7.74
CA ILE A 274 -7.41 -6.03 -8.81
C ILE A 274 -8.58 -6.01 -9.77
N VAL A 275 -9.08 -4.80 -10.02
CA VAL A 275 -10.19 -4.53 -10.94
C VAL A 275 -9.64 -3.97 -12.25
N ASP A 276 -10.08 -4.50 -13.36
CA ASP A 276 -9.84 -3.93 -14.69
C ASP A 276 -10.58 -2.60 -14.81
N PHE A 277 -9.84 -1.54 -15.08
CA PHE A 277 -10.36 -0.17 -15.10
C PHE A 277 -11.43 0.05 -16.17
N ALA A 278 -11.32 -0.64 -17.31
CA ALA A 278 -12.24 -0.46 -18.43
C ALA A 278 -13.58 -1.18 -18.22
N THR A 279 -13.55 -2.34 -17.55
CA THR A 279 -14.73 -3.20 -17.38
C THR A 279 -15.36 -3.11 -15.99
N GLY A 280 -14.61 -2.62 -14.99
CA GLY A 280 -15.02 -2.63 -13.59
C GLY A 280 -15.11 -4.04 -12.98
N ARG A 281 -14.52 -5.05 -13.61
CA ARG A 281 -14.54 -6.46 -13.17
C ARG A 281 -13.17 -6.87 -12.62
N TYR A 282 -13.15 -7.82 -11.72
CA TYR A 282 -11.90 -8.44 -11.29
C TYR A 282 -11.19 -9.11 -12.47
N ILE A 283 -9.87 -8.93 -12.55
CA ILE A 283 -9.05 -9.47 -13.67
C ILE A 283 -8.89 -10.99 -13.63
N CYS A 284 -9.15 -11.59 -12.48
CA CYS A 284 -9.24 -13.03 -12.23
C CYS A 284 -10.07 -13.27 -10.97
N SER A 285 -10.49 -14.47 -10.70
CA SER A 285 -11.02 -14.86 -9.38
C SER A 285 -9.93 -14.64 -8.33
N THR A 286 -10.26 -14.01 -7.21
CA THR A 286 -9.24 -13.43 -6.32
C THR A 286 -9.66 -13.42 -4.87
N ILE A 287 -8.68 -13.40 -3.98
CA ILE A 287 -8.85 -13.02 -2.58
C ILE A 287 -8.65 -11.50 -2.49
N VAL A 288 -9.71 -10.81 -2.15
CA VAL A 288 -9.74 -9.34 -2.12
C VAL A 288 -9.18 -8.81 -0.80
N GLN A 289 -8.20 -7.94 -0.90
CA GLN A 289 -7.68 -7.19 0.24
C GLN A 289 -8.56 -5.96 0.53
N PRO A 290 -8.84 -5.63 1.79
CA PRO A 290 -9.66 -4.48 2.18
C PRO A 290 -8.84 -3.18 2.14
N VAL A 291 -8.39 -2.76 0.94
CA VAL A 291 -7.41 -1.67 0.75
C VAL A 291 -7.88 -0.35 1.37
N ALA A 292 -9.17 -0.03 1.25
CA ALA A 292 -9.74 1.18 1.82
C ALA A 292 -9.69 1.18 3.37
N GLU A 293 -10.04 0.04 3.99
CA GLU A 293 -9.96 -0.14 5.45
C GLU A 293 -8.51 -0.18 5.94
N MET A 294 -7.60 -0.78 5.17
CA MET A 294 -6.15 -0.75 5.46
C MET A 294 -5.63 0.68 5.50
N ALA A 295 -5.97 1.49 4.49
CA ALA A 295 -5.57 2.89 4.42
C ALA A 295 -6.13 3.72 5.59
N GLN A 296 -7.43 3.58 5.89
CA GLN A 296 -8.08 4.29 7.00
C GLN A 296 -7.45 3.90 8.34
N THR A 297 -7.20 2.61 8.55
CA THR A 297 -6.60 2.07 9.77
C THR A 297 -5.17 2.56 9.95
N ALA A 298 -4.36 2.56 8.89
CA ALA A 298 -2.98 3.04 8.92
C ALA A 298 -2.91 4.54 9.24
N VAL A 299 -3.75 5.37 8.59
CA VAL A 299 -3.82 6.82 8.86
C VAL A 299 -4.30 7.08 10.29
N LYS A 300 -5.30 6.35 10.78
CA LYS A 300 -5.78 6.46 12.16
C LYS A 300 -4.68 6.06 13.15
N ALA A 301 -4.03 4.93 12.96
CA ALA A 301 -2.94 4.47 13.83
C ALA A 301 -1.78 5.48 13.89
N LEU A 302 -1.43 6.09 12.74
CA LEU A 302 -0.35 7.08 12.67
C LEU A 302 -0.66 8.37 13.43
N LEU A 303 -1.88 8.87 13.32
CA LEU A 303 -2.25 10.22 13.77
C LEU A 303 -2.92 10.26 15.14
N SER A 304 -3.35 9.12 15.67
CA SER A 304 -4.04 9.06 16.98
C SER A 304 -3.15 9.49 18.15
N GLY A 305 -1.83 9.37 18.03
CA GLY A 305 -0.89 9.64 19.14
C GLY A 305 -1.18 8.78 20.37
N ASP A 306 -2.05 7.79 20.21
CA ASP A 306 -2.55 6.97 21.29
C ASP A 306 -1.57 5.83 21.54
N SER A 307 -0.68 6.03 22.54
CA SER A 307 0.21 4.99 23.03
C SER A 307 -0.54 3.78 23.64
N THR A 308 -1.87 3.86 23.78
CA THR A 308 -2.71 2.75 24.22
C THR A 308 -3.12 1.81 23.09
N LEU A 309 -3.01 2.25 21.83
CA LEU A 309 -2.84 1.33 20.70
C LEU A 309 -1.42 0.80 20.81
N SER A 310 -1.18 0.00 21.86
CA SER A 310 -0.01 -0.86 22.02
C SER A 310 0.30 -1.50 20.66
N PRO A 311 1.57 -1.74 20.28
CA PRO A 311 1.98 -2.15 18.95
C PRO A 311 1.19 -3.38 18.51
N ALA A 312 0.03 -3.15 17.95
CA ALA A 312 -0.88 -4.19 17.56
C ALA A 312 -0.67 -4.42 16.07
N ASN A 313 -0.39 -5.66 15.73
CA ASN A 313 -0.62 -6.13 14.36
C ASN A 313 -2.12 -6.07 14.13
N ILE A 314 -2.55 -5.16 13.28
CA ILE A 314 -3.95 -5.01 12.91
C ILE A 314 -4.16 -5.80 11.63
N SER A 315 -4.78 -6.96 11.77
CA SER A 315 -5.13 -7.83 10.64
C SER A 315 -6.58 -7.59 10.24
N LEU A 316 -6.81 -7.30 8.96
CA LEU A 316 -8.13 -7.00 8.42
C LEU A 316 -8.67 -8.16 7.58
N PRO A 317 -9.99 -8.47 7.68
CA PRO A 317 -10.56 -9.64 7.01
C PRO A 317 -10.52 -9.49 5.49
N VAL A 318 -10.29 -10.60 4.81
CA VAL A 318 -10.33 -10.74 3.35
C VAL A 318 -11.54 -11.56 2.91
N TYR A 319 -11.91 -11.47 1.63
CA TYR A 319 -12.99 -12.26 1.06
C TYR A 319 -12.67 -12.73 -0.35
N PHE A 320 -13.33 -13.81 -0.80
CA PHE A 320 -13.23 -14.29 -2.17
C PHE A 320 -14.18 -13.52 -3.09
N ALA A 321 -13.70 -13.17 -4.29
CA ALA A 321 -14.50 -12.62 -5.37
C ALA A 321 -14.28 -13.39 -6.68
N PRO A 322 -15.35 -13.76 -7.41
CA PRO A 322 -15.22 -14.41 -8.72
C PRO A 322 -14.76 -13.40 -9.78
N GLY A 323 -13.93 -13.86 -10.73
CA GLY A 323 -13.39 -13.06 -11.86
C GLY A 323 -13.24 -13.88 -13.14
N GLY A 324 -13.99 -14.99 -13.27
CA GLY A 324 -14.04 -15.80 -14.49
C GLY A 324 -12.88 -16.81 -14.68
N THR A 325 -12.00 -16.95 -13.69
CA THR A 325 -10.94 -18.00 -13.70
C THR A 325 -11.25 -19.17 -12.76
N THR A 326 -12.43 -19.15 -12.14
CA THR A 326 -13.02 -20.28 -11.41
C THR A 326 -14.42 -20.54 -11.94
N ARG A 327 -14.93 -21.76 -11.73
CA ARG A 327 -16.35 -22.08 -11.91
C ARG A 327 -17.17 -21.28 -10.88
N GLU A 328 -18.43 -21.02 -11.19
CA GLU A 328 -19.36 -20.33 -10.28
C GLU A 328 -19.96 -21.28 -9.24
#